data_6e3f0432d154f19b1fbcf433cfc4373a
#
_entry.id   6e3f0432d154f19b1fbcf433cfc4373a
#
_cell.length_a   1.000
_cell.length_b   1.000
_cell.length_c   1.000
_cell.angle_alpha   90.00
_cell.angle_beta   90.00
_cell.angle_gamma   90.00
#
_symmetry.space_group_name_H-M   'P 1'
#
loop_
_entity.id
_entity.type
_entity.pdbx_description
1 polymer ?
#
loop_
_entity_poly.entity_id
_entity_poly.type
_entity_poly.pdbx_seq_one_letter_code
_entity_poly.pdbx_strand_id
1 'polypeptide(L)'
;AVQDNFTDYRVLYLGYDITALLKQGKNAVGVVLGNGFYDPINSGSPEPYGSPRLFGQIVIEYADGTSDVIATDTSWKAAKSAIVEDGIYVGEVYDARLEHDGWATAGYNDSSWQNVVTRKAPYGHLVAQSGPADRVTETFKPIKIEKLGDGHFKVSFPVEIAGWAHLKKINGAKGDTIDIKYICESRLGINKYVLSGKGNEDYRTHFSW
;
A
#
# COMPACT_ATOMS: atom_id res chain seq x y z
N ALA A 1 6.73 1.72 4.45
CA ALA A 1 7.31 0.49 3.87
C ALA A 1 8.81 0.45 4.14
N VAL A 2 9.39 -0.73 4.17
CA VAL A 2 10.84 -0.91 4.23
C VAL A 2 11.40 -0.54 2.87
N GLN A 3 12.37 0.37 2.83
CA GLN A 3 12.92 0.92 1.59
C GLN A 3 14.11 0.16 1.04
N ASP A 4 14.89 -0.47 1.93
CA ASP A 4 16.09 -1.19 1.50
C ASP A 4 15.74 -2.52 0.85
N ASN A 5 16.62 -2.94 -0.04
CA ASN A 5 16.52 -4.22 -0.70
C ASN A 5 16.63 -5.36 0.30
N PHE A 6 15.79 -6.37 0.11
CA PHE A 6 15.96 -7.64 0.76
C PHE A 6 17.33 -8.25 0.41
N THR A 7 18.02 -8.75 1.40
CA THR A 7 19.29 -9.47 1.22
C THR A 7 19.30 -10.74 2.06
N ASP A 8 20.14 -11.71 1.67
CA ASP A 8 20.36 -12.95 2.44
C ASP A 8 21.07 -12.70 3.78
N TYR A 9 21.62 -11.50 3.98
CA TYR A 9 22.39 -11.18 5.19
C TYR A 9 21.55 -10.44 6.23
N ARG A 10 20.63 -9.60 5.82
CA ARG A 10 19.76 -8.84 6.73
C ARG A 10 18.39 -8.60 6.13
N VAL A 11 17.41 -8.58 7.00
CA VAL A 11 16.03 -8.21 6.70
C VAL A 11 15.68 -7.02 7.58
N LEU A 12 15.36 -5.88 6.98
CA LEU A 12 15.01 -4.68 7.71
C LEU A 12 13.57 -4.75 8.20
N TYR A 13 13.34 -4.27 9.41
CA TYR A 13 12.00 -4.09 9.94
C TYR A 13 11.76 -2.67 10.40
N LEU A 14 10.51 -2.25 10.43
CA LEU A 14 10.04 -0.97 10.95
C LEU A 14 9.32 -1.19 12.28
N GLY A 15 9.60 -0.33 13.24
CA GLY A 15 8.87 -0.24 14.50
C GLY A 15 7.95 0.98 14.50
N TYR A 16 6.74 0.80 15.03
CA TYR A 16 5.73 1.85 15.15
C TYR A 16 5.20 1.87 16.58
N ASP A 17 5.20 3.03 17.21
CA ASP A 17 4.43 3.25 18.43
C ASP A 17 2.95 3.41 18.06
N ILE A 18 2.14 2.45 18.47
CA ILE A 18 0.70 2.41 18.24
C ILE A 18 -0.11 2.65 19.50
N THR A 19 0.53 3.02 20.60
CA THR A 19 -0.11 3.20 21.91
C THR A 19 -1.34 4.11 21.84
N ALA A 20 -1.23 5.24 21.16
CA ALA A 20 -2.33 6.19 21.00
C ALA A 20 -3.47 5.70 20.09
N LEU A 21 -3.26 4.63 19.34
CA LEU A 21 -4.27 4.04 18.44
C LEU A 21 -5.07 2.93 19.11
N LEU A 22 -4.55 2.35 20.19
CA LEU A 22 -5.22 1.28 20.91
C LEU A 22 -6.44 1.78 21.70
N LYS A 23 -7.47 0.97 21.69
CA LYS A 23 -8.71 1.22 22.45
C LYS A 23 -8.96 0.07 23.39
N GLN A 24 -9.65 0.35 24.50
CA GLN A 24 -10.14 -0.70 25.38
C GLN A 24 -11.11 -1.62 24.61
N GLY A 25 -10.95 -2.92 24.75
CA GLY A 25 -11.75 -3.93 24.07
C GLY A 25 -11.13 -4.38 22.74
N LYS A 26 -11.97 -4.60 21.73
CA LYS A 26 -11.53 -5.16 20.45
C LYS A 26 -10.79 -4.12 19.59
N ASN A 27 -9.64 -4.49 19.10
CA ASN A 27 -8.85 -3.76 18.10
C ASN A 27 -8.69 -4.63 16.86
N ALA A 28 -8.41 -4.02 15.73
CA ALA A 28 -8.08 -4.71 14.48
C ALA A 28 -6.77 -4.18 13.91
N VAL A 29 -5.98 -5.07 13.36
CA VAL A 29 -4.77 -4.73 12.60
C VAL A 29 -4.91 -5.32 11.21
N GLY A 30 -4.74 -4.48 10.22
CA GLY A 30 -4.76 -4.88 8.83
C GLY A 30 -3.50 -4.44 8.11
N VAL A 31 -3.02 -5.28 7.20
CA VAL A 31 -1.83 -5.03 6.40
C VAL A 31 -2.15 -5.29 4.93
N VAL A 32 -1.75 -4.38 4.06
CA VAL A 32 -1.80 -4.57 2.61
C VAL A 32 -0.40 -4.97 2.13
N LEU A 33 -0.33 -6.07 1.40
CA LEU A 33 0.90 -6.53 0.77
C LEU A 33 0.84 -6.22 -0.73
N GLY A 34 1.75 -5.37 -1.19
CA GLY A 34 1.97 -5.12 -2.61
C GLY A 34 3.17 -5.91 -3.12
N ASN A 35 3.23 -6.12 -4.43
CA ASN A 35 4.36 -6.79 -5.08
C ASN A 35 5.61 -5.91 -5.06
N GLY A 36 5.46 -4.63 -5.36
CA GLY A 36 6.53 -3.64 -5.30
C GLY A 36 7.75 -4.05 -6.12
N PHE A 37 8.91 -4.06 -5.47
CA PHE A 37 10.17 -4.56 -6.03
C PHE A 37 10.42 -6.04 -5.69
N TYR A 38 9.68 -6.59 -4.74
CA TYR A 38 9.92 -7.95 -4.24
C TYR A 38 9.42 -9.05 -5.20
N ASP A 39 8.27 -8.81 -5.85
CA ASP A 39 7.70 -9.72 -6.87
C ASP A 39 7.56 -8.98 -8.20
N PRO A 40 8.66 -8.81 -8.94
CA PRO A 40 8.71 -8.00 -10.14
C PRO A 40 8.21 -8.70 -11.41
N ILE A 41 7.43 -9.77 -11.32
CA ILE A 41 7.01 -10.59 -12.47
C ILE A 41 6.44 -9.71 -13.61
N ASN A 42 5.77 -8.63 -13.27
CA ASN A 42 5.23 -7.68 -14.24
C ASN A 42 6.12 -6.45 -14.45
N SER A 43 7.24 -6.32 -13.75
CA SER A 43 8.10 -5.14 -13.79
C SER A 43 9.26 -5.22 -14.78
N GLY A 44 9.40 -6.36 -15.50
CA GLY A 44 10.53 -6.59 -16.39
C GLY A 44 11.87 -6.86 -15.67
N SER A 45 11.85 -7.04 -14.35
CA SER A 45 13.03 -7.48 -13.59
C SER A 45 13.27 -8.97 -13.80
N PRO A 46 14.52 -9.41 -13.97
CA PRO A 46 14.82 -10.79 -14.36
C PRO A 46 14.62 -11.83 -13.27
N GLU A 47 14.56 -11.42 -11.98
CA GLU A 47 14.51 -12.39 -10.88
C GLU A 47 13.57 -11.94 -9.74
N PRO A 48 12.40 -12.59 -9.60
CA PRO A 48 11.53 -12.35 -8.46
C PRO A 48 12.10 -13.00 -7.19
N TYR A 49 12.02 -12.27 -6.08
CA TYR A 49 12.30 -12.85 -4.75
C TYR A 49 11.16 -13.76 -4.28
N GLY A 50 10.04 -13.74 -4.96
CA GLY A 50 8.84 -14.54 -4.71
C GLY A 50 7.66 -13.71 -4.19
N SER A 51 6.57 -14.39 -3.90
CA SER A 51 5.35 -13.70 -3.44
C SER A 51 5.57 -12.93 -2.14
N PRO A 52 4.98 -11.74 -1.97
CA PRO A 52 5.09 -10.93 -0.77
C PRO A 52 4.74 -11.70 0.50
N ARG A 53 5.47 -11.44 1.58
CA ARG A 53 5.31 -12.10 2.87
C ARG A 53 5.28 -11.07 3.97
N LEU A 54 4.53 -11.38 5.02
CA LEU A 54 4.46 -10.57 6.22
C LEU A 54 5.12 -11.31 7.39
N PHE A 55 5.93 -10.59 8.12
CA PHE A 55 6.35 -10.91 9.46
C PHE A 55 6.07 -9.69 10.33
N GLY A 56 5.39 -9.88 11.44
CA GLY A 56 5.06 -8.80 12.35
C GLY A 56 4.73 -9.29 13.75
N GLN A 57 4.97 -8.43 14.72
CA GLN A 57 4.52 -8.63 16.09
C GLN A 57 4.07 -7.31 16.70
N ILE A 58 3.14 -7.39 17.62
CA ILE A 58 2.72 -6.29 18.49
C ILE A 58 3.14 -6.66 19.89
N VAL A 59 3.93 -5.80 20.51
CA VAL A 59 4.32 -5.93 21.93
C VAL A 59 3.49 -4.94 22.72
N ILE A 60 2.77 -5.44 23.71
CA ILE A 60 1.94 -4.63 24.63
C ILE A 60 2.60 -4.69 25.99
N GLU A 61 3.05 -3.56 26.49
CA GLU A 61 3.61 -3.43 27.82
C GLU A 61 2.54 -2.82 28.76
N TYR A 62 2.28 -3.46 29.89
CA TYR A 62 1.29 -3.01 30.85
C TYR A 62 1.95 -2.22 31.99
N ALA A 63 1.15 -1.40 32.66
CA ALA A 63 1.61 -0.57 33.78
C ALA A 63 2.15 -1.37 34.99
N ASP A 64 1.79 -2.63 35.12
CA ASP A 64 2.29 -3.55 36.14
C ASP A 64 3.64 -4.22 35.78
N GLY A 65 4.19 -3.89 34.61
CA GLY A 65 5.45 -4.44 34.11
C GLY A 65 5.31 -5.78 33.36
N THR A 66 4.11 -6.30 33.20
CA THR A 66 3.86 -7.47 32.35
C THR A 66 3.79 -7.09 30.87
N SER A 67 3.92 -8.05 30.00
CA SER A 67 3.79 -7.82 28.55
C SER A 67 3.13 -8.98 27.83
N ASP A 68 2.41 -8.65 26.75
CA ASP A 68 1.87 -9.60 25.78
C ASP A 68 2.53 -9.39 24.41
N VAL A 69 2.70 -10.48 23.69
CA VAL A 69 3.19 -10.48 22.30
C VAL A 69 2.17 -11.14 21.40
N ILE A 70 1.67 -10.39 20.43
CA ILE A 70 0.78 -10.89 19.38
C ILE A 70 1.59 -10.94 18.08
N ALA A 71 1.91 -12.14 17.61
CA ALA A 71 2.66 -12.35 16.38
C ALA A 71 1.75 -12.74 15.21
N THR A 72 2.24 -12.55 13.99
CA THR A 72 1.60 -13.10 12.80
C THR A 72 1.73 -14.62 12.80
N ASP A 73 0.62 -15.32 12.64
CA ASP A 73 0.55 -16.78 12.60
C ASP A 73 -0.59 -17.26 11.68
N THR A 74 -0.88 -18.55 11.69
CA THR A 74 -1.93 -19.16 10.84
C THR A 74 -3.36 -18.79 11.25
N SER A 75 -3.58 -18.10 12.35
CA SER A 75 -4.89 -17.58 12.73
C SER A 75 -5.29 -16.33 11.93
N TRP A 76 -4.31 -15.68 11.35
CA TRP A 76 -4.56 -14.53 10.47
C TRP A 76 -5.28 -14.96 9.20
N LYS A 77 -6.03 -14.03 8.64
CA LYS A 77 -6.77 -14.24 7.40
C LYS A 77 -6.37 -13.24 6.34
N ALA A 78 -6.51 -13.62 5.09
CA ALA A 78 -6.19 -12.79 3.94
C ALA A 78 -7.25 -12.93 2.86
N ALA A 79 -7.42 -11.86 2.10
CA ALA A 79 -8.21 -11.81 0.88
C ALA A 79 -7.48 -10.98 -0.18
N LYS A 80 -7.88 -11.10 -1.43
CA LYS A 80 -7.41 -10.22 -2.49
C LYS A 80 -7.90 -8.80 -2.22
N SER A 81 -7.05 -7.81 -2.47
CA SER A 81 -7.38 -6.40 -2.30
C SER A 81 -7.94 -5.78 -3.58
N ALA A 82 -8.32 -4.50 -3.48
CA ALA A 82 -8.67 -3.68 -4.63
C ALA A 82 -7.47 -3.35 -5.55
N ILE A 83 -6.24 -3.53 -5.06
CA ILE A 83 -5.04 -3.47 -5.90
C ILE A 83 -4.95 -4.80 -6.64
N VAL A 84 -5.30 -4.81 -7.92
CA VAL A 84 -5.33 -6.02 -8.76
C VAL A 84 -4.03 -6.26 -9.49
N GLU A 85 -3.26 -5.21 -9.70
CA GLU A 85 -1.93 -5.26 -10.32
C GLU A 85 -1.09 -4.15 -9.73
N ASP A 86 0.16 -4.46 -9.39
CA ASP A 86 1.13 -3.47 -8.93
C ASP A 86 2.57 -3.91 -9.17
N GLY A 87 3.43 -2.93 -9.37
CA GLY A 87 4.86 -3.16 -9.50
C GLY A 87 5.60 -1.85 -9.71
N ILE A 88 6.86 -1.82 -9.25
CA ILE A 88 7.65 -0.58 -9.22
C ILE A 88 7.85 0.09 -10.58
N TYR A 89 7.77 -0.65 -11.69
CA TYR A 89 7.97 -0.10 -13.04
C TYR A 89 6.72 -0.14 -13.91
N VAL A 90 5.65 -0.77 -13.45
CA VAL A 90 4.42 -0.93 -14.23
C VAL A 90 3.30 -0.03 -13.73
N GLY A 91 3.41 0.47 -12.51
CA GLY A 91 2.36 1.25 -11.87
C GLY A 91 1.39 0.38 -11.10
N GLU A 92 0.15 0.80 -11.04
CA GLU A 92 -0.89 0.17 -10.24
C GLU A 92 -2.21 0.12 -11.00
N VAL A 93 -2.94 -0.96 -10.88
CA VAL A 93 -4.35 -1.04 -11.23
C VAL A 93 -5.16 -1.22 -9.94
N TYR A 94 -5.92 -0.19 -9.59
CA TYR A 94 -6.81 -0.19 -8.43
C TYR A 94 -8.27 -0.26 -8.88
N ASP A 95 -8.97 -1.30 -8.47
CA ASP A 95 -10.38 -1.50 -8.79
C ASP A 95 -11.24 -1.26 -7.55
N ALA A 96 -11.81 -0.06 -7.42
CA ALA A 96 -12.62 0.31 -6.27
C ALA A 96 -13.91 -0.51 -6.12
N ARG A 97 -14.30 -1.28 -7.14
CA ARG A 97 -15.44 -2.20 -7.04
C ARG A 97 -15.14 -3.42 -6.17
N LEU A 98 -13.85 -3.69 -5.92
CA LEU A 98 -13.35 -4.82 -5.14
C LEU A 98 -12.98 -4.44 -3.70
N GLU A 99 -13.23 -3.20 -3.30
CA GLU A 99 -12.97 -2.76 -1.93
C GLU A 99 -13.78 -3.56 -0.90
N HIS A 100 -13.14 -3.89 0.18
CA HIS A 100 -13.75 -4.50 1.36
C HIS A 100 -14.03 -3.41 2.40
N ASP A 101 -15.16 -2.72 2.27
CA ASP A 101 -15.49 -1.60 3.16
C ASP A 101 -15.39 -2.01 4.64
N GLY A 102 -14.60 -1.26 5.42
CA GLY A 102 -14.43 -1.48 6.84
C GLY A 102 -13.51 -2.65 7.23
N TRP A 103 -12.78 -3.26 6.31
CA TRP A 103 -11.93 -4.43 6.55
C TRP A 103 -10.91 -4.28 7.69
N ALA A 104 -10.45 -3.08 7.98
CA ALA A 104 -9.51 -2.76 9.04
C ALA A 104 -10.21 -2.35 10.36
N THR A 105 -11.49 -2.69 10.55
CA THR A 105 -12.24 -2.38 11.77
C THR A 105 -12.51 -3.64 12.61
N ALA A 106 -12.55 -3.48 13.92
CA ALA A 106 -12.74 -4.58 14.88
C ALA A 106 -14.08 -5.35 14.76
N GLY A 107 -15.03 -4.83 13.99
CA GLY A 107 -16.33 -5.47 13.74
C GLY A 107 -16.46 -6.11 12.37
N TYR A 108 -15.42 -6.07 11.55
CA TYR A 108 -15.47 -6.62 10.20
C TYR A 108 -15.72 -8.14 10.22
N ASN A 109 -16.61 -8.60 9.33
CA ASN A 109 -16.86 -10.02 9.15
C ASN A 109 -15.92 -10.61 8.10
N ASP A 110 -14.87 -11.24 8.56
CA ASP A 110 -13.83 -11.87 7.74
C ASP A 110 -14.09 -13.37 7.48
N SER A 111 -15.30 -13.85 7.67
CA SER A 111 -15.63 -15.29 7.53
C SER A 111 -15.37 -15.87 6.14
N SER A 112 -15.43 -15.02 5.11
CA SER A 112 -15.11 -15.40 3.71
C SER A 112 -13.62 -15.33 3.37
N TRP A 113 -12.79 -14.80 4.26
CA TRP A 113 -11.35 -14.70 4.05
C TRP A 113 -10.68 -16.05 4.34
N GLN A 114 -9.57 -16.32 3.68
CA GLN A 114 -8.82 -17.56 3.85
C GLN A 114 -7.76 -17.40 4.94
N ASN A 115 -7.54 -18.46 5.70
CA ASN A 115 -6.41 -18.51 6.61
C ASN A 115 -5.09 -18.42 5.85
N VAL A 116 -4.15 -17.68 6.40
CA VAL A 116 -2.80 -17.59 5.84
C VAL A 116 -2.01 -18.87 6.09
N VAL A 117 -0.94 -19.05 5.32
CA VAL A 117 -0.02 -20.16 5.49
C VAL A 117 1.37 -19.64 5.85
N THR A 118 2.07 -20.37 6.70
CA THR A 118 3.46 -20.06 7.01
C THR A 118 4.39 -20.37 5.84
N ARG A 119 5.44 -19.59 5.72
CA ARG A 119 6.52 -19.79 4.76
C ARG A 119 7.86 -19.72 5.48
N LYS A 120 8.86 -20.35 4.89
CA LYS A 120 10.22 -20.28 5.42
C LYS A 120 10.67 -18.82 5.47
N ALA A 121 11.20 -18.40 6.62
CA ALA A 121 11.79 -17.08 6.79
C ALA A 121 13.02 -16.92 5.89
N PRO A 122 13.38 -15.71 5.48
CA PRO A 122 14.67 -15.43 4.87
C PRO A 122 15.81 -15.77 5.83
N TYR A 123 17.01 -15.96 5.30
CA TYR A 123 18.18 -16.33 6.09
C TYR A 123 18.82 -15.16 6.83
N GLY A 124 18.57 -13.93 6.38
CA GLY A 124 19.18 -12.72 6.94
C GLY A 124 18.73 -12.42 8.37
N HIS A 125 19.60 -11.74 9.11
CA HIS A 125 19.26 -11.26 10.46
C HIS A 125 18.23 -10.13 10.39
N LEU A 126 17.29 -10.13 11.34
CA LEU A 126 16.35 -9.02 11.51
C LEU A 126 17.12 -7.82 12.10
N VAL A 127 17.05 -6.69 11.41
CA VAL A 127 17.72 -5.44 11.81
C VAL A 127 16.72 -4.30 11.70
N ALA A 128 16.68 -3.44 12.71
CA ALA A 128 15.84 -2.24 12.63
C ALA A 128 16.34 -1.33 11.49
N GLN A 129 15.41 -0.83 10.69
CA GLN A 129 15.74 0.17 9.68
C GLN A 129 16.23 1.44 10.35
N SER A 130 17.42 1.90 10.01
CA SER A 130 18.03 3.11 10.58
C SER A 130 17.68 4.38 9.80
N GLY A 131 17.35 4.25 8.51
CA GLY A 131 16.95 5.37 7.69
C GLY A 131 15.51 5.81 7.94
N PRO A 132 15.16 7.07 7.69
CA PRO A 132 13.78 7.54 7.80
C PRO A 132 12.90 6.84 6.75
N ALA A 133 11.66 6.55 7.13
CA ALA A 133 10.65 6.09 6.18
C ALA A 133 10.17 7.26 5.31
N ASP A 134 9.66 6.93 4.11
CA ASP A 134 9.01 7.91 3.24
C ASP A 134 7.82 8.54 3.95
N ARG A 135 7.74 9.85 3.88
CA ARG A 135 6.68 10.64 4.52
C ARG A 135 6.18 11.70 3.56
N VAL A 136 4.90 12.00 3.65
CA VAL A 136 4.36 13.20 3.04
C VAL A 136 4.86 14.39 3.86
N THR A 137 5.75 15.18 3.28
CA THR A 137 6.30 16.40 3.89
C THR A 137 5.50 17.61 3.50
N GLU A 138 4.92 17.62 2.30
CA GLU A 138 4.15 18.72 1.76
C GLU A 138 3.05 18.22 0.81
N THR A 139 2.01 19.01 0.64
CA THR A 139 0.92 18.72 -0.31
C THR A 139 0.73 19.90 -1.24
N PHE A 140 0.94 19.66 -2.52
CA PHE A 140 0.81 20.68 -3.56
C PHE A 140 -0.57 20.62 -4.23
N LYS A 141 -1.11 21.78 -4.50
CA LYS A 141 -2.26 21.92 -5.42
C LYS A 141 -1.73 22.16 -6.84
N PRO A 142 -2.44 21.68 -7.87
CA PRO A 142 -2.07 22.01 -9.25
C PRO A 142 -2.16 23.52 -9.46
N ILE A 143 -1.17 24.06 -10.18
CA ILE A 143 -1.17 25.48 -10.62
C ILE A 143 -1.89 25.65 -11.96
N LYS A 144 -2.02 24.58 -12.73
CA LYS A 144 -2.69 24.59 -14.04
C LYS A 144 -3.31 23.24 -14.34
N ILE A 145 -4.51 23.25 -14.92
CA ILE A 145 -5.18 22.09 -15.50
C ILE A 145 -5.60 22.48 -16.92
N GLU A 146 -5.05 21.78 -17.90
CA GLU A 146 -5.29 22.04 -19.33
C GLU A 146 -6.03 20.86 -19.94
N LYS A 147 -7.17 21.10 -20.57
CA LYS A 147 -7.84 20.10 -21.39
C LYS A 147 -7.11 19.96 -22.73
N LEU A 148 -6.54 18.80 -23.02
CA LEU A 148 -5.81 18.52 -24.26
C LEU A 148 -6.69 17.87 -25.33
N GLY A 149 -7.81 17.27 -24.92
CA GLY A 149 -8.76 16.59 -25.79
C GLY A 149 -9.88 15.97 -24.95
N ASP A 150 -10.73 15.17 -25.56
CA ASP A 150 -11.82 14.51 -24.84
C ASP A 150 -11.28 13.50 -23.82
N GLY A 151 -11.59 13.76 -22.55
CA GLY A 151 -11.13 12.96 -21.44
C GLY A 151 -9.63 13.13 -21.08
N HIS A 152 -8.87 13.95 -21.81
CA HIS A 152 -7.44 14.12 -21.58
C HIS A 152 -7.12 15.45 -20.93
N PHE A 153 -6.40 15.43 -19.82
CA PHE A 153 -6.01 16.60 -19.06
C PHE A 153 -4.53 16.57 -18.72
N LYS A 154 -3.87 17.71 -18.83
CA LYS A 154 -2.52 17.92 -18.29
C LYS A 154 -2.63 18.69 -16.99
N VAL A 155 -2.07 18.14 -15.94
CA VAL A 155 -2.04 18.74 -14.61
C VAL A 155 -0.61 19.15 -14.29
N SER A 156 -0.40 20.43 -13.99
CA SER A 156 0.93 20.99 -13.70
C SER A 156 1.02 21.44 -12.24
N PHE A 157 2.15 21.15 -11.62
CA PHE A 157 2.48 21.53 -10.25
C PHE A 157 3.55 22.61 -10.23
N PRO A 158 3.73 23.33 -9.10
CA PRO A 158 4.67 24.48 -9.03
C PRO A 158 6.14 24.07 -9.10
N VAL A 159 6.45 22.84 -8.71
CA VAL A 159 7.81 22.29 -8.66
C VAL A 159 7.81 20.85 -9.10
N GLU A 160 8.97 20.33 -9.43
CA GLU A 160 9.19 18.90 -9.61
C GLU A 160 9.15 18.21 -8.24
N ILE A 161 8.41 17.12 -8.13
CA ILE A 161 8.15 16.42 -6.88
C ILE A 161 8.34 14.91 -7.04
N ALA A 162 8.88 14.25 -6.04
CA ALA A 162 8.70 12.84 -5.83
C ALA A 162 7.51 12.65 -4.88
N GLY A 163 6.45 11.96 -5.32
CA GLY A 163 5.24 11.90 -4.49
C GLY A 163 4.10 11.10 -5.09
N TRP A 164 2.96 11.21 -4.46
CA TRP A 164 1.74 10.48 -4.81
C TRP A 164 0.71 11.42 -5.42
N ALA A 165 0.08 10.97 -6.50
CA ALA A 165 -1.13 11.64 -6.97
C ALA A 165 -2.30 11.35 -6.03
N HIS A 166 -3.08 12.37 -5.73
CA HIS A 166 -4.28 12.26 -4.90
C HIS A 166 -5.48 12.88 -5.64
N LEU A 167 -6.35 12.05 -6.14
CA LEU A 167 -7.61 12.44 -6.76
C LEU A 167 -8.71 12.46 -5.72
N LYS A 168 -9.47 13.54 -5.67
CA LYS A 168 -10.54 13.76 -4.69
C LYS A 168 -11.87 14.04 -5.37
N LYS A 169 -12.96 13.62 -4.73
CA LYS A 169 -14.32 13.88 -5.19
C LYS A 169 -14.57 13.42 -6.62
N ILE A 170 -14.07 12.22 -6.93
CA ILE A 170 -14.23 11.60 -8.24
C ILE A 170 -15.69 11.19 -8.38
N ASN A 171 -16.28 11.52 -9.53
CA ASN A 171 -17.61 11.10 -9.88
C ASN A 171 -17.61 10.52 -11.29
N GLY A 172 -18.31 9.42 -11.48
CA GLY A 172 -18.43 8.71 -12.75
C GLY A 172 -19.30 7.49 -12.59
N ALA A 173 -19.53 6.77 -13.67
CA ALA A 173 -20.27 5.52 -13.65
C ALA A 173 -19.41 4.39 -13.09
N LYS A 174 -20.05 3.34 -12.59
CA LYS A 174 -19.37 2.13 -12.16
C LYS A 174 -18.59 1.50 -13.32
N GLY A 175 -17.30 1.33 -13.12
CA GLY A 175 -16.39 0.77 -14.12
C GLY A 175 -15.73 1.79 -15.03
N ASP A 176 -16.08 3.09 -14.93
CA ASP A 176 -15.30 4.14 -15.58
C ASP A 176 -13.86 4.11 -15.06
N THR A 177 -12.91 4.52 -15.90
CA THR A 177 -11.49 4.47 -15.56
C THR A 177 -10.81 5.82 -15.63
N ILE A 178 -9.86 6.04 -14.74
CA ILE A 178 -8.94 7.18 -14.78
C ILE A 178 -7.53 6.63 -14.86
N ASP A 179 -6.82 6.97 -15.93
CA ASP A 179 -5.41 6.64 -16.11
C ASP A 179 -4.56 7.85 -15.73
N ILE A 180 -3.61 7.67 -14.81
CA ILE A 180 -2.65 8.69 -14.37
C ILE A 180 -1.30 8.33 -14.97
N LYS A 181 -0.80 9.18 -15.84
CA LYS A 181 0.53 9.08 -16.44
C LYS A 181 1.40 10.21 -15.94
N TYR A 182 2.53 9.87 -15.36
CA TYR A 182 3.50 10.85 -14.90
C TYR A 182 4.41 11.31 -16.04
N ILE A 183 4.76 12.59 -16.06
CA ILE A 183 5.74 13.16 -16.97
C ILE A 183 7.04 13.27 -16.19
N CYS A 184 7.95 12.35 -16.42
CA CYS A 184 9.24 12.24 -15.74
C CYS A 184 10.30 11.72 -16.72
N GLU A 185 11.56 11.69 -16.29
CA GLU A 185 12.69 11.27 -17.13
C GLU A 185 12.65 9.79 -17.50
N SER A 186 12.04 8.94 -16.71
CA SER A 186 11.96 7.51 -16.93
C SER A 186 10.61 7.08 -17.52
N ARG A 187 10.60 5.94 -18.20
CA ARG A 187 9.37 5.29 -18.65
C ARG A 187 8.73 4.58 -17.46
N LEU A 188 7.88 5.28 -16.76
CA LEU A 188 7.16 4.75 -15.64
C LEU A 188 5.81 4.17 -16.08
N GLY A 189 5.28 3.28 -15.26
CA GLY A 189 3.99 2.68 -15.48
C GLY A 189 2.84 3.69 -15.40
N ILE A 190 1.65 3.20 -15.63
CA ILE A 190 0.41 3.96 -15.55
C ILE A 190 -0.34 3.50 -14.30
N ASN A 191 -0.76 4.46 -13.48
CA ASN A 191 -1.70 4.13 -12.40
C ASN A 191 -3.12 4.25 -12.95
N LYS A 192 -3.87 3.17 -12.86
CA LYS A 192 -5.26 3.09 -13.31
C LYS A 192 -6.18 2.95 -12.09
N TYR A 193 -7.18 3.81 -12.03
CA TYR A 193 -8.26 3.71 -11.06
C TYR A 193 -9.57 3.34 -11.77
N VAL A 194 -10.22 2.28 -11.32
CA VAL A 194 -11.54 1.85 -11.80
C VAL A 194 -12.58 2.25 -10.76
N LEU A 195 -13.54 3.08 -11.15
CA LEU A 195 -14.53 3.65 -10.25
C LEU A 195 -15.53 2.60 -9.75
N SER A 196 -15.87 2.69 -8.49
CA SER A 196 -16.95 1.90 -7.89
C SER A 196 -18.35 2.37 -8.34
N GLY A 197 -18.46 3.65 -8.72
CA GLY A 197 -19.72 4.31 -9.04
C GLY A 197 -20.51 4.79 -7.83
N LYS A 198 -19.91 4.75 -6.62
CA LYS A 198 -20.52 5.26 -5.39
C LYS A 198 -20.62 6.81 -5.37
N GLY A 199 -19.87 7.49 -6.23
CA GLY A 199 -19.71 8.93 -6.25
C GLY A 199 -18.86 9.48 -5.12
N ASN A 200 -18.32 10.67 -5.33
CA ASN A 200 -17.44 11.35 -4.36
C ASN A 200 -16.26 10.48 -3.88
N GLU A 201 -15.73 9.65 -4.80
CA GLU A 201 -14.65 8.74 -4.50
C GLU A 201 -13.34 9.48 -4.27
N ASP A 202 -12.44 8.89 -3.49
CA ASP A 202 -11.13 9.42 -3.16
C ASP A 202 -10.08 8.34 -3.47
N TYR A 203 -9.08 8.68 -4.29
CA TYR A 203 -8.04 7.75 -4.67
C TYR A 203 -6.66 8.37 -4.54
N ARG A 204 -5.80 7.71 -3.79
CA ARG A 204 -4.37 8.03 -3.70
C ARG A 204 -3.58 6.86 -4.26
N THR A 205 -2.66 7.16 -5.18
CA THR A 205 -1.73 6.13 -5.67
C THR A 205 -0.84 5.63 -4.55
N HIS A 206 -0.47 4.35 -4.56
CA HIS A 206 0.32 3.71 -3.52
C HIS A 206 1.83 3.75 -3.79
N PHE A 207 2.22 4.12 -5.01
CA PHE A 207 3.61 4.33 -5.37
C PHE A 207 3.94 5.80 -5.46
N SER A 208 5.14 6.17 -5.01
CA SER A 208 5.76 7.49 -5.27
C SER A 208 6.60 7.41 -6.54
N TRP A 209 6.56 8.49 -7.29
CA TRP A 209 7.34 8.64 -8.53
C TRP A 209 8.21 9.88 -8.44
#